data_5dc67af125101212de892c2af62935eb
#
_entry.id   5dc67af125101212de892c2af62935eb
#
_cell.length_a   1.000
_cell.length_b   1.000
_cell.length_c   1.000
_cell.angle_alpha   90.00
_cell.angle_beta   90.00
_cell.angle_gamma   90.00
#
_symmetry.space_group_name_H-M   'P 1'
#
loop_
_entity.id
_entity.type
_entity.pdbx_description
1 polymer ?
#
loop_
_entity_poly.entity_id
_entity_poly.type
_entity_poly.pdbx_seq_one_letter_code
_entity_poly.pdbx_strand_id
1 'polypeptide(L)'
;MRRTRRFTIAAALGMGTALAVGCSTKIVAPPPVDEPPAASSPAGAVQRFAWGFSHKDVEVVRGLLSDDFQFISAGTDSAGNPSRTPPYDRSWFLEALAALADSSSTVSFAVDQNLVPFPDSRPGKVSKFHKQVRTWVDGKVRFTDPSRMVEITGNLLFFLTRGDSAAIPQQLIDRGLKPDSTRWWLDRMEDETLGGVGVVYMPRPSKHITFRGLLEYFHSLVTH
;
A
#
# COMPACT_ATOMS: atom_id res chain seq x y z
N MET A 1 67.18 66.36 21.70
CA MET A 1 67.60 66.10 23.09
C MET A 1 67.09 64.73 23.54
N ARG A 2 68.06 63.89 23.92
CA ARG A 2 68.05 62.81 24.93
C ARG A 2 66.88 61.86 24.96
N ARG A 3 67.16 60.53 24.56
CA ARG A 3 67.45 59.36 25.39
C ARG A 3 66.25 58.96 26.24
N THR A 4 65.82 57.71 26.25
CA THR A 4 66.54 56.52 26.77
C THR A 4 65.80 55.21 26.42
N ARG A 5 66.59 54.22 26.13
CA ARG A 5 66.23 52.84 26.01
C ARG A 5 65.70 52.22 27.34
N ARG A 6 64.84 51.29 27.28
CA ARG A 6 64.96 50.13 28.19
C ARG A 6 64.33 48.87 27.54
N PHE A 7 65.16 47.90 27.50
CA PHE A 7 64.89 46.49 27.22
C PHE A 7 64.07 45.90 28.36
N THR A 8 63.16 44.99 28.06
CA THR A 8 62.83 43.88 28.99
C THR A 8 62.39 42.64 28.23
N ILE A 9 62.96 41.62 28.57
CA ILE A 9 63.17 40.25 28.23
C ILE A 9 61.89 39.44 28.16
N ALA A 10 61.97 38.47 27.28
CA ALA A 10 61.12 37.35 26.98
C ALA A 10 60.57 36.56 28.18
N ALA A 11 59.40 36.03 28.01
CA ALA A 11 59.03 34.73 28.58
C ALA A 11 58.09 34.03 27.54
N ALA A 12 58.69 33.04 26.90
CA ALA A 12 57.93 32.08 26.07
C ALA A 12 57.28 31.08 27.00
N LEU A 13 55.94 31.11 27.09
CA LEU A 13 55.14 29.98 27.61
C LEU A 13 54.53 29.22 26.43
N GLY A 14 55.14 28.07 26.16
CA GLY A 14 54.58 27.12 25.24
C GLY A 14 53.30 26.52 25.81
N MET A 15 52.18 26.85 25.23
CA MET A 15 50.91 26.15 25.47
C MET A 15 50.76 25.07 24.41
N GLY A 16 51.05 23.83 24.77
CA GLY A 16 50.81 22.64 24.00
C GLY A 16 49.30 22.44 23.86
N THR A 17 48.74 22.71 22.68
CA THR A 17 47.40 22.34 22.30
C THR A 17 47.37 20.85 21.99
N ALA A 18 46.90 20.05 22.99
CA ALA A 18 46.57 18.65 22.79
C ALA A 18 45.34 18.61 21.84
N LEU A 19 45.59 18.24 20.59
CA LEU A 19 44.53 17.89 19.62
C LEU A 19 43.89 16.58 20.10
N ALA A 20 42.80 16.67 20.86
CA ALA A 20 41.94 15.52 21.10
C ALA A 20 41.26 15.17 19.76
N VAL A 21 41.82 14.20 19.04
CA VAL A 21 41.13 13.54 17.90
C VAL A 21 40.00 12.73 18.52
N GLY A 22 38.84 13.36 18.66
CA GLY A 22 37.60 12.70 18.98
C GLY A 22 37.21 11.81 17.80
N CYS A 23 37.45 10.51 17.90
CA CYS A 23 36.80 9.54 17.02
C CYS A 23 35.29 9.65 17.23
N SER A 24 34.63 10.49 16.44
CA SER A 24 33.20 10.48 16.33
C SER A 24 32.79 9.19 15.60
N THR A 25 32.54 8.14 16.37
CA THR A 25 31.83 6.97 15.83
C THR A 25 30.45 7.43 15.41
N LYS A 26 30.28 7.68 14.11
CA LYS A 26 28.93 7.83 13.52
C LYS A 26 28.18 6.56 13.88
N ILE A 27 27.27 6.66 14.85
CA ILE A 27 26.26 5.64 15.06
C ILE A 27 25.40 5.67 13.79
N VAL A 28 25.68 4.74 12.87
CA VAL A 28 24.81 4.51 11.73
C VAL A 28 23.53 3.91 12.31
N ALA A 29 22.44 4.69 12.25
CA ALA A 29 21.13 4.15 12.62
C ALA A 29 20.89 2.85 11.82
N PRO A 30 20.39 1.78 12.45
CA PRO A 30 20.02 0.59 11.71
C PRO A 30 19.09 1.00 10.56
N PRO A 31 19.19 0.34 9.40
CA PRO A 31 18.27 0.63 8.29
C PRO A 31 16.83 0.54 8.81
N PRO A 32 15.93 1.42 8.38
CA PRO A 32 14.52 1.36 8.79
C PRO A 32 14.01 -0.05 8.49
N VAL A 33 13.41 -0.68 9.49
CA VAL A 33 12.71 -1.95 9.29
C VAL A 33 11.59 -1.70 8.30
N ASP A 34 11.54 -2.50 7.27
CA ASP A 34 10.48 -2.41 6.26
C ASP A 34 9.18 -2.99 6.85
N GLU A 35 8.51 -2.19 7.66
CA GLU A 35 7.29 -2.56 8.36
C GLU A 35 6.04 -2.09 7.58
N PRO A 36 4.97 -2.91 7.59
CA PRO A 36 3.73 -2.50 6.94
C PRO A 36 3.15 -1.22 7.59
N PRO A 37 2.72 -0.23 6.81
CA PRO A 37 2.09 0.99 7.34
C PRO A 37 0.93 0.68 8.29
N ALA A 38 0.73 1.53 9.30
CA ALA A 38 -0.38 1.36 10.24
C ALA A 38 -1.72 1.68 9.57
N ALA A 39 -2.72 0.81 9.76
CA ALA A 39 -4.09 1.05 9.28
C ALA A 39 -4.91 1.96 10.22
N SER A 40 -4.28 2.97 10.83
CA SER A 40 -4.92 3.89 11.78
C SER A 40 -5.69 5.03 11.12
N SER A 41 -5.59 5.15 9.80
CA SER A 41 -6.34 6.09 8.96
C SER A 41 -6.79 5.42 7.67
N PRO A 42 -7.79 5.95 6.94
CA PRO A 42 -8.17 5.42 5.64
C PRO A 42 -7.01 5.38 4.66
N ALA A 43 -6.20 6.43 4.59
CA ALA A 43 -5.01 6.49 3.74
C ALA A 43 -3.96 5.43 4.16
N GLY A 44 -3.71 5.30 5.47
CA GLY A 44 -2.79 4.29 6.01
C GLY A 44 -3.25 2.85 5.70
N ALA A 45 -4.56 2.59 5.71
CA ALA A 45 -5.09 1.28 5.33
C ALA A 45 -4.83 0.97 3.84
N VAL A 46 -5.03 1.95 2.94
CA VAL A 46 -4.71 1.78 1.50
C VAL A 46 -3.21 1.59 1.29
N GLN A 47 -2.37 2.36 1.98
CA GLN A 47 -0.91 2.19 1.93
C GLN A 47 -0.47 0.81 2.44
N ARG A 48 -1.10 0.32 3.53
CA ARG A 48 -0.85 -1.03 4.06
C ARG A 48 -1.24 -2.12 3.07
N PHE A 49 -2.37 -1.94 2.36
CA PHE A 49 -2.76 -2.83 1.27
C PHE A 49 -1.70 -2.87 0.17
N ALA A 50 -1.26 -1.70 -0.32
CA ALA A 50 -0.24 -1.60 -1.36
C ALA A 50 1.10 -2.22 -0.91
N TRP A 51 1.48 -2.03 0.34
CA TRP A 51 2.65 -2.65 0.93
C TRP A 51 2.52 -4.17 0.94
N GLY A 52 1.44 -4.72 1.50
CA GLY A 52 1.20 -6.17 1.56
C GLY A 52 1.17 -6.83 0.18
N PHE A 53 0.55 -6.16 -0.80
CA PHE A 53 0.54 -6.62 -2.18
C PHE A 53 1.94 -6.65 -2.80
N SER A 54 2.74 -5.60 -2.61
CA SER A 54 4.12 -5.51 -3.11
C SER A 54 5.06 -6.52 -2.47
N HIS A 55 4.87 -6.81 -1.19
CA HIS A 55 5.67 -7.77 -0.44
C HIS A 55 5.16 -9.21 -0.54
N LYS A 56 4.06 -9.41 -1.27
CA LYS A 56 3.38 -10.72 -1.39
C LYS A 56 2.96 -11.27 -0.02
N ASP A 57 2.71 -10.37 0.93
CA ASP A 57 2.29 -10.72 2.28
C ASP A 57 0.76 -10.83 2.35
N VAL A 58 0.29 -12.05 2.07
CA VAL A 58 -1.14 -12.40 2.07
C VAL A 58 -1.76 -12.16 3.44
N GLU A 59 -1.01 -12.36 4.54
CA GLU A 59 -1.55 -12.22 5.88
C GLU A 59 -1.75 -10.75 6.28
N VAL A 60 -0.86 -9.86 5.85
CA VAL A 60 -1.06 -8.41 6.02
C VAL A 60 -2.32 -7.95 5.30
N VAL A 61 -2.55 -8.44 4.06
CA VAL A 61 -3.76 -8.12 3.30
C VAL A 61 -4.97 -8.79 3.94
N ARG A 62 -4.91 -10.07 4.29
CA ARG A 62 -5.98 -10.80 4.99
C ARG A 62 -6.46 -10.08 6.23
N GLY A 63 -5.53 -9.61 7.06
CA GLY A 63 -5.82 -8.87 8.28
C GLY A 63 -6.41 -7.49 8.05
N LEU A 64 -6.40 -6.98 6.81
CA LEU A 64 -6.96 -5.68 6.45
C LEU A 64 -8.38 -5.79 5.88
N LEU A 65 -8.75 -6.92 5.32
CA LEU A 65 -10.09 -7.13 4.73
C LEU A 65 -11.11 -7.46 5.83
N SER A 66 -12.29 -6.84 5.77
CA SER A 66 -13.44 -7.25 6.61
C SER A 66 -13.95 -8.62 6.19
N ASP A 67 -14.73 -9.27 7.06
CA ASP A 67 -15.27 -10.60 6.77
C ASP A 67 -16.27 -10.59 5.62
N ASP A 68 -16.95 -9.48 5.42
CA ASP A 68 -17.92 -9.23 4.34
C ASP A 68 -17.31 -8.49 3.14
N PHE A 69 -15.97 -8.47 3.04
CA PHE A 69 -15.27 -7.82 1.94
C PHE A 69 -15.75 -8.27 0.56
N GLN A 70 -15.87 -7.31 -0.34
CA GLN A 70 -16.25 -7.53 -1.73
C GLN A 70 -15.27 -6.85 -2.68
N PHE A 71 -14.89 -7.55 -3.74
CA PHE A 71 -14.19 -6.99 -4.88
C PHE A 71 -15.11 -6.94 -6.09
N ILE A 72 -15.21 -5.78 -6.74
CA ILE A 72 -16.08 -5.53 -7.90
C ILE A 72 -15.26 -4.84 -8.98
N SER A 73 -15.55 -5.13 -10.23
CA SER A 73 -15.09 -4.32 -11.35
C SER A 73 -16.23 -3.49 -11.88
N ALA A 74 -16.01 -2.19 -11.95
CA ALA A 74 -16.88 -1.26 -12.65
C ALA A 74 -16.31 -1.02 -14.06
N GLY A 75 -17.14 -1.08 -15.07
CA GLY A 75 -16.74 -0.88 -16.47
C GLY A 75 -17.93 -0.54 -17.34
N THR A 76 -17.76 -0.70 -18.63
CA THR A 76 -18.85 -0.58 -19.60
C THR A 76 -19.06 -1.92 -20.31
N ASP A 77 -20.29 -2.23 -20.64
CA ASP A 77 -20.61 -3.38 -21.47
C ASP A 77 -20.25 -3.11 -22.96
N SER A 78 -20.47 -4.09 -23.81
CA SER A 78 -20.19 -3.97 -25.25
C SER A 78 -21.00 -2.89 -25.96
N ALA A 79 -22.08 -2.42 -25.36
CA ALA A 79 -22.92 -1.33 -25.87
C ALA A 79 -22.54 0.04 -25.27
N GLY A 80 -21.51 0.10 -24.39
CA GLY A 80 -21.06 1.33 -23.74
C GLY A 80 -21.85 1.72 -22.49
N ASN A 81 -22.76 0.86 -22.01
CA ASN A 81 -23.50 1.15 -20.78
C ASN A 81 -22.66 0.80 -19.54
N PRO A 82 -22.83 1.54 -18.42
CA PRO A 82 -22.20 1.19 -17.16
C PRO A 82 -22.55 -0.24 -16.77
N SER A 83 -21.53 -1.05 -16.52
CA SER A 83 -21.66 -2.44 -16.13
C SER A 83 -20.83 -2.70 -14.87
N ARG A 84 -21.36 -3.53 -13.99
CA ARG A 84 -20.64 -4.03 -12.82
C ARG A 84 -20.64 -5.55 -12.83
N THR A 85 -19.50 -6.15 -12.52
CA THR A 85 -19.45 -7.59 -12.35
C THR A 85 -20.16 -8.00 -11.05
N PRO A 86 -20.62 -9.27 -10.97
CA PRO A 86 -20.95 -9.84 -9.68
C PRO A 86 -19.76 -9.68 -8.72
N PRO A 87 -20.02 -9.43 -7.42
CA PRO A 87 -18.94 -9.27 -6.46
C PRO A 87 -18.21 -10.61 -6.24
N TYR A 88 -16.89 -10.54 -6.21
CA TYR A 88 -16.05 -11.60 -5.67
C TYR A 88 -15.91 -11.39 -4.17
N ASP A 89 -15.99 -12.47 -3.41
CA ASP A 89 -15.87 -12.42 -1.95
C ASP A 89 -14.41 -12.40 -1.47
N ARG A 90 -14.26 -12.30 -0.17
CA ARG A 90 -12.95 -12.26 0.51
C ARG A 90 -12.11 -13.51 0.24
N SER A 91 -12.73 -14.71 0.20
CA SER A 91 -12.00 -15.97 0.00
C SER A 91 -11.41 -16.02 -1.40
N TRP A 92 -12.22 -15.74 -2.41
CA TRP A 92 -11.76 -15.67 -3.80
C TRP A 92 -10.59 -14.69 -3.97
N PHE A 93 -10.71 -13.50 -3.37
CA PHE A 93 -9.67 -12.48 -3.46
C PHE A 93 -8.35 -12.95 -2.85
N LEU A 94 -8.40 -13.58 -1.68
CA LEU A 94 -7.22 -14.08 -0.98
C LEU A 94 -6.59 -15.28 -1.68
N GLU A 95 -7.38 -16.16 -2.30
CA GLU A 95 -6.89 -17.25 -3.13
C GLU A 95 -6.13 -16.74 -4.36
N ALA A 96 -6.70 -15.76 -5.05
CA ALA A 96 -6.01 -15.11 -6.18
C ALA A 96 -4.69 -14.44 -5.75
N LEU A 97 -4.67 -13.77 -4.59
CA LEU A 97 -3.48 -13.14 -4.05
C LEU A 97 -2.42 -14.17 -3.63
N ALA A 98 -2.83 -15.28 -3.04
CA ALA A 98 -1.92 -16.38 -2.69
C ALA A 98 -1.26 -16.98 -3.94
N ALA A 99 -2.06 -17.27 -4.97
CA ALA A 99 -1.55 -17.76 -6.24
C ALA A 99 -0.58 -16.77 -6.91
N LEU A 100 -0.86 -15.47 -6.82
CA LEU A 100 0.08 -14.43 -7.26
C LEU A 100 1.39 -14.48 -6.47
N ALA A 101 1.31 -14.60 -5.16
CA ALA A 101 2.48 -14.65 -4.28
C ALA A 101 3.38 -15.84 -4.60
N ASP A 102 2.79 -17.00 -4.88
CA ASP A 102 3.49 -18.24 -5.19
C ASP A 102 4.09 -18.24 -6.61
N SER A 103 3.38 -17.66 -7.58
CA SER A 103 3.75 -17.75 -9.00
C SER A 103 4.60 -16.57 -9.48
N SER A 104 4.81 -15.53 -8.66
CA SER A 104 5.60 -14.35 -9.03
C SER A 104 6.96 -14.32 -8.33
N SER A 105 7.99 -13.86 -9.05
CA SER A 105 9.31 -13.60 -8.48
C SER A 105 9.35 -12.24 -7.76
N THR A 106 8.79 -11.21 -8.40
CA THR A 106 8.69 -9.86 -7.82
C THR A 106 7.36 -9.23 -8.14
N VAL A 107 6.85 -8.47 -7.19
CA VAL A 107 5.66 -7.64 -7.34
C VAL A 107 6.02 -6.22 -6.91
N SER A 108 5.66 -5.24 -7.70
CA SER A 108 5.61 -3.85 -7.28
C SER A 108 4.19 -3.34 -7.46
N PHE A 109 3.69 -2.59 -6.49
CA PHE A 109 2.36 -2.01 -6.53
C PHE A 109 2.38 -0.68 -5.79
N ALA A 110 2.22 0.39 -6.53
CA ALA A 110 2.22 1.74 -6.02
C ALA A 110 0.82 2.36 -6.09
N VAL A 111 0.51 3.18 -5.12
CA VAL A 111 -0.68 4.05 -5.05
C VAL A 111 -0.22 5.50 -4.99
N ASP A 112 -1.13 6.45 -5.22
CA ASP A 112 -0.82 7.87 -5.09
C ASP A 112 -0.24 8.19 -3.70
N GLN A 113 0.73 9.11 -3.66
CA GLN A 113 1.34 9.55 -2.40
C GLN A 113 0.35 10.35 -1.53
N ASN A 114 -0.53 11.12 -2.17
CA ASN A 114 -1.50 11.99 -1.52
C ASN A 114 -2.90 11.36 -1.58
N LEU A 115 -3.14 10.38 -0.72
CA LEU A 115 -4.45 9.74 -0.61
C LEU A 115 -5.41 10.62 0.18
N VAL A 116 -6.49 11.07 -0.48
CA VAL A 116 -7.52 11.93 0.14
C VAL A 116 -8.77 11.09 0.42
N PRO A 117 -9.14 10.91 1.70
CA PRO A 117 -10.37 10.22 2.07
C PRO A 117 -11.61 11.10 1.88
N PHE A 118 -12.63 10.57 1.23
CA PHE A 118 -13.96 11.19 1.10
C PHE A 118 -15.00 10.41 1.91
N PRO A 119 -16.15 11.01 2.23
CA PRO A 119 -17.29 10.25 2.75
C PRO A 119 -17.67 9.11 1.79
N ASP A 120 -18.02 7.97 2.35
CA ASP A 120 -18.57 6.85 1.57
C ASP A 120 -19.96 7.26 1.04
N SER A 121 -20.15 7.24 -0.28
CA SER A 121 -21.37 7.66 -0.95
C SER A 121 -22.47 6.60 -0.98
N ARG A 122 -22.19 5.39 -0.51
CA ARG A 122 -23.17 4.29 -0.52
C ARG A 122 -24.31 4.55 0.47
N PRO A 123 -25.56 4.17 0.13
CA PRO A 123 -26.69 4.34 1.05
C PRO A 123 -26.46 3.69 2.41
N GLY A 124 -26.88 4.37 3.48
CA GLY A 124 -26.77 3.87 4.85
C GLY A 124 -25.40 3.97 5.50
N LYS A 125 -24.37 4.46 4.77
CA LYS A 125 -23.03 4.63 5.33
C LYS A 125 -22.90 6.00 6.02
N VAL A 126 -22.38 5.98 7.24
CA VAL A 126 -22.19 7.18 8.08
C VAL A 126 -20.77 7.69 7.88
N SER A 127 -20.61 8.93 7.43
CA SER A 127 -19.31 9.49 7.03
C SER A 127 -18.23 9.52 8.14
N LYS A 128 -18.63 9.46 9.40
CA LYS A 128 -17.72 9.36 10.54
C LYS A 128 -16.99 8.01 10.58
N PHE A 129 -17.66 6.94 10.16
CA PHE A 129 -17.19 5.57 10.25
C PHE A 129 -16.84 4.94 8.89
N HIS A 130 -17.33 5.55 7.82
CA HIS A 130 -17.19 4.99 6.46
C HIS A 130 -16.56 6.02 5.55
N LYS A 131 -15.48 5.64 4.90
CA LYS A 131 -14.73 6.49 3.96
C LYS A 131 -14.50 5.74 2.67
N GLN A 132 -14.26 6.51 1.62
CA GLN A 132 -13.76 5.99 0.35
C GLN A 132 -12.47 6.73 -0.03
N VAL A 133 -11.56 6.01 -0.67
CA VAL A 133 -10.30 6.54 -1.20
C VAL A 133 -10.19 6.06 -2.64
N ARG A 134 -10.16 7.01 -3.57
CA ARG A 134 -9.84 6.71 -4.97
C ARG A 134 -8.38 7.02 -5.21
N THR A 135 -7.69 6.12 -5.90
CA THR A 135 -6.28 6.29 -6.20
C THR A 135 -5.95 5.69 -7.57
N TRP A 136 -5.00 6.30 -8.25
CA TRP A 136 -4.33 5.65 -9.36
C TRP A 136 -3.40 4.58 -8.83
N VAL A 137 -3.31 3.47 -9.55
CA VAL A 137 -2.38 2.40 -9.24
C VAL A 137 -1.43 2.18 -10.42
N ASP A 138 -0.18 1.91 -10.08
CA ASP A 138 0.85 1.46 -11.01
C ASP A 138 1.54 0.25 -10.39
N GLY A 139 1.57 -0.85 -11.12
CA GLY A 139 2.12 -2.09 -10.63
C GLY A 139 2.75 -2.93 -11.74
N LYS A 140 3.70 -3.78 -11.31
CA LYS A 140 4.37 -4.75 -12.18
C LYS A 140 4.49 -6.07 -11.45
N VAL A 141 4.09 -7.12 -12.12
CA VAL A 141 4.25 -8.49 -11.66
C VAL A 141 5.19 -9.22 -12.62
N ARG A 142 6.33 -9.64 -12.09
CA ARG A 142 7.27 -10.48 -12.82
C ARG A 142 7.08 -11.92 -12.38
N PHE A 143 6.84 -12.79 -13.31
CA PHE A 143 6.67 -14.21 -13.02
C PHE A 143 8.02 -14.88 -12.70
N THR A 144 7.95 -16.12 -12.19
CA THR A 144 9.14 -16.96 -12.00
C THR A 144 9.86 -17.20 -13.32
N ASP A 145 9.13 -17.31 -14.42
CA ASP A 145 9.69 -17.22 -15.78
C ASP A 145 10.02 -15.73 -16.08
N PRO A 146 11.32 -15.36 -16.17
CA PRO A 146 11.74 -13.98 -16.31
C PRO A 146 11.33 -13.33 -17.65
N SER A 147 10.94 -14.12 -18.64
CA SER A 147 10.42 -13.63 -19.93
C SER A 147 9.00 -13.09 -19.81
N ARG A 148 8.30 -13.36 -18.71
CA ARG A 148 6.91 -12.98 -18.50
C ARG A 148 6.79 -11.88 -17.46
N MET A 149 6.20 -10.78 -17.86
CA MET A 149 5.89 -9.64 -17.01
C MET A 149 4.51 -9.09 -17.38
N VAL A 150 3.79 -8.65 -16.35
CA VAL A 150 2.49 -7.99 -16.48
C VAL A 150 2.58 -6.62 -15.84
N GLU A 151 2.04 -5.61 -16.48
CA GLU A 151 1.89 -4.26 -15.94
C GLU A 151 0.42 -3.99 -15.65
N ILE A 152 0.16 -3.38 -14.50
CA ILE A 152 -1.17 -3.01 -14.01
C ILE A 152 -1.20 -1.51 -13.91
N THR A 153 -2.16 -0.87 -14.57
CA THR A 153 -2.41 0.56 -14.40
C THR A 153 -3.90 0.81 -14.37
N GLY A 154 -4.36 1.74 -13.55
CA GLY A 154 -5.76 2.08 -13.52
C GLY A 154 -6.20 2.78 -12.24
N ASN A 155 -7.50 2.96 -12.08
CA ASN A 155 -8.08 3.53 -10.88
C ASN A 155 -8.69 2.44 -10.01
N LEU A 156 -8.33 2.45 -8.73
CA LEU A 156 -9.00 1.66 -7.71
C LEU A 156 -9.73 2.57 -6.73
N LEU A 157 -10.93 2.16 -6.36
CA LEU A 157 -11.74 2.79 -5.33
C LEU A 157 -11.85 1.85 -4.15
N PHE A 158 -11.31 2.29 -3.02
CA PHE A 158 -11.33 1.57 -1.75
C PHE A 158 -12.42 2.12 -0.86
N PHE A 159 -13.28 1.27 -0.33
CA PHE A 159 -14.25 1.60 0.70
C PHE A 159 -13.79 1.04 2.03
N LEU A 160 -13.82 1.88 3.04
CA LEU A 160 -13.22 1.59 4.33
C LEU A 160 -14.20 1.83 5.47
N THR A 161 -14.21 0.90 6.40
CA THR A 161 -15.00 0.98 7.62
C THR A 161 -14.08 1.07 8.83
N ARG A 162 -14.35 2.04 9.71
CA ARG A 162 -13.67 2.16 10.99
C ARG A 162 -14.14 1.06 11.93
N GLY A 163 -13.23 0.45 12.67
CA GLY A 163 -13.57 -0.60 13.65
C GLY A 163 -14.26 -0.13 14.92
N ASP A 164 -15.05 0.92 14.80
CA ASP A 164 -15.87 1.43 15.90
C ASP A 164 -17.09 0.53 16.12
N SER A 165 -17.45 0.26 17.38
CA SER A 165 -18.61 -0.57 17.71
C SER A 165 -19.91 -0.06 17.10
N ALA A 166 -20.02 1.25 16.88
CA ALA A 166 -21.20 1.85 16.22
C ALA A 166 -21.25 1.60 14.70
N ALA A 167 -20.15 1.14 14.08
CA ALA A 167 -20.06 0.84 12.65
C ALA A 167 -20.11 -0.66 12.34
N ILE A 168 -19.84 -1.50 13.35
CA ILE A 168 -19.79 -2.95 13.22
C ILE A 168 -21.17 -3.53 13.53
N PRO A 169 -21.72 -4.43 12.70
CA PRO A 169 -22.96 -5.13 13.01
C PRO A 169 -22.90 -5.84 14.36
N GLN A 170 -23.92 -5.67 15.19
CA GLN A 170 -23.98 -6.27 16.54
C GLN A 170 -23.77 -7.77 16.53
N GLN A 171 -24.29 -8.47 15.52
CA GLN A 171 -24.12 -9.93 15.37
C GLN A 171 -22.66 -10.36 15.28
N LEU A 172 -21.76 -9.54 14.74
CA LEU A 172 -20.34 -9.83 14.68
C LEU A 172 -19.67 -9.61 16.05
N ILE A 173 -20.10 -8.59 16.78
CA ILE A 173 -19.64 -8.35 18.14
C ILE A 173 -20.07 -9.51 19.05
N ASP A 174 -21.29 -9.98 18.93
CA ASP A 174 -21.84 -11.12 19.69
C ASP A 174 -21.12 -12.42 19.39
N ARG A 175 -20.53 -12.56 18.18
CA ARG A 175 -19.67 -13.68 17.77
C ARG A 175 -18.21 -13.54 18.26
N GLY A 176 -17.92 -12.49 19.01
CA GLY A 176 -16.59 -12.28 19.61
C GLY A 176 -15.67 -11.34 18.86
N LEU A 177 -16.13 -10.66 17.79
CA LEU A 177 -15.35 -9.62 17.15
C LEU A 177 -15.13 -8.47 18.13
N LYS A 178 -13.87 -8.12 18.40
CA LYS A 178 -13.52 -7.03 19.27
C LYS A 178 -13.43 -5.74 18.46
N PRO A 179 -14.27 -4.73 18.76
CA PRO A 179 -14.14 -3.42 18.12
C PRO A 179 -12.78 -2.78 18.41
N ASP A 180 -12.20 -2.16 17.39
CA ASP A 180 -10.99 -1.37 17.50
C ASP A 180 -11.15 -0.07 16.72
N SER A 181 -11.57 0.98 17.40
CA SER A 181 -11.83 2.30 16.81
C SER A 181 -10.56 3.02 16.32
N THR A 182 -9.38 2.48 16.58
CA THR A 182 -8.11 3.01 16.08
C THR A 182 -7.76 2.47 14.71
N ARG A 183 -8.51 1.50 14.22
CA ARG A 183 -8.20 0.76 13.00
C ARG A 183 -9.27 0.92 11.92
N TRP A 184 -8.82 0.89 10.65
CA TRP A 184 -9.68 0.88 9.47
C TRP A 184 -9.51 -0.44 8.72
N TRP A 185 -10.64 -0.98 8.23
CA TRP A 185 -10.71 -2.16 7.39
C TRP A 185 -11.24 -1.84 6.01
N LEU A 186 -10.82 -2.60 5.02
CA LEU A 186 -11.41 -2.58 3.68
C LEU A 186 -12.67 -3.45 3.71
N ASP A 187 -13.82 -2.85 3.43
CA ASP A 187 -15.07 -3.59 3.27
C ASP A 187 -15.44 -3.80 1.79
N ARG A 188 -14.85 -2.99 0.89
CA ARG A 188 -15.05 -3.14 -0.54
C ARG A 188 -13.93 -2.51 -1.32
N MET A 189 -13.65 -3.09 -2.48
CA MET A 189 -12.76 -2.51 -3.48
C MET A 189 -13.40 -2.59 -4.85
N GLU A 190 -13.31 -1.51 -5.64
CA GLU A 190 -13.81 -1.46 -7.01
C GLU A 190 -12.65 -1.15 -7.96
N ASP A 191 -12.49 -1.98 -8.98
CA ASP A 191 -11.62 -1.67 -10.12
C ASP A 191 -12.41 -0.81 -11.10
N GLU A 192 -12.08 0.47 -11.17
CA GLU A 192 -12.71 1.45 -12.07
C GLU A 192 -11.89 1.66 -13.35
N THR A 193 -10.96 0.77 -13.65
CA THR A 193 -10.17 0.87 -14.87
C THR A 193 -11.08 0.73 -16.08
N LEU A 194 -11.37 1.87 -16.70
CA LEU A 194 -12.12 1.94 -17.95
C LEU A 194 -11.22 1.43 -19.07
N GLY A 195 -11.46 0.26 -19.50
CA GLY A 195 -10.71 -0.30 -20.60
C GLY A 195 -10.87 -1.79 -20.62
N GLY A 196 -11.83 -2.17 -21.36
CA GLY A 196 -11.88 -3.37 -22.12
C GLY A 196 -11.48 -4.66 -21.39
N VAL A 197 -12.42 -5.55 -21.31
CA VAL A 197 -12.21 -6.97 -21.49
C VAL A 197 -11.42 -7.16 -22.81
N GLY A 198 -10.17 -6.77 -22.78
CA GLY A 198 -9.27 -6.79 -23.92
C GLY A 198 -7.89 -7.11 -23.43
N VAL A 199 -7.55 -8.39 -23.42
CA VAL A 199 -6.17 -8.80 -23.52
C VAL A 199 -5.64 -8.18 -24.80
N VAL A 200 -5.08 -6.97 -24.74
CA VAL A 200 -4.38 -6.39 -25.86
C VAL A 200 -3.10 -7.20 -26.01
N TYR A 201 -3.12 -8.13 -26.97
CA TYR A 201 -1.92 -8.80 -27.41
C TYR A 201 -1.00 -7.76 -28.05
N MET A 202 -0.07 -7.22 -27.27
CA MET A 202 1.06 -6.48 -27.82
C MET A 202 2.18 -7.48 -28.12
N PRO A 203 2.88 -7.38 -29.26
CA PRO A 203 4.01 -8.25 -29.62
C PRO A 203 5.29 -7.92 -28.86
N ARG A 204 5.18 -7.54 -27.58
CA ARG A 204 6.29 -7.24 -26.66
C ARG A 204 6.06 -7.92 -25.31
N PRO A 205 7.13 -8.20 -24.52
CA PRO A 205 7.07 -9.04 -23.32
C PRO A 205 6.25 -8.47 -22.14
N SER A 206 5.72 -7.26 -22.22
CA SER A 206 4.85 -6.70 -21.18
C SER A 206 3.40 -6.64 -21.66
N LYS A 207 2.51 -7.14 -20.83
CA LYS A 207 1.07 -7.13 -21.05
C LYS A 207 0.43 -6.21 -20.03
N HIS A 208 -0.23 -5.15 -20.51
CA HIS A 208 -1.06 -4.32 -19.65
C HIS A 208 -2.40 -4.98 -19.42
N ILE A 209 -2.77 -5.16 -18.17
CA ILE A 209 -4.06 -5.71 -17.77
C ILE A 209 -4.66 -4.85 -16.65
N THR A 210 -5.97 -4.97 -16.45
CA THR A 210 -6.64 -4.38 -15.29
C THR A 210 -6.28 -5.15 -14.02
N PHE A 211 -6.47 -4.53 -12.87
CA PHE A 211 -6.26 -5.21 -11.59
C PHE A 211 -7.16 -6.46 -11.48
N ARG A 212 -8.41 -6.35 -11.93
CA ARG A 212 -9.31 -7.51 -12.06
C ARG A 212 -8.73 -8.62 -12.91
N GLY A 213 -8.28 -8.29 -14.13
CA GLY A 213 -7.71 -9.28 -15.06
C GLY A 213 -6.50 -10.00 -14.47
N LEU A 214 -5.70 -9.31 -13.65
CA LEU A 214 -4.61 -9.93 -12.91
C LEU A 214 -5.14 -10.97 -11.91
N LEU A 215 -6.10 -10.59 -11.07
CA LEU A 215 -6.65 -11.48 -10.05
C LEU A 215 -7.36 -12.69 -10.66
N GLU A 216 -8.16 -12.50 -11.72
CA GLU A 216 -8.81 -13.60 -12.44
C GLU A 216 -7.81 -14.58 -13.05
N TYR A 217 -6.72 -14.05 -13.63
CA TYR A 217 -5.65 -14.89 -14.14
C TYR A 217 -5.04 -15.77 -13.04
N PHE A 218 -4.65 -15.19 -11.90
CA PHE A 218 -4.04 -15.97 -10.83
C PHE A 218 -5.03 -16.93 -10.15
N HIS A 219 -6.28 -16.52 -9.96
CA HIS A 219 -7.31 -17.41 -9.43
C HIS A 219 -7.52 -18.64 -10.33
N SER A 220 -7.47 -18.45 -11.67
CA SER A 220 -7.59 -19.58 -12.60
C SER A 220 -6.48 -20.63 -12.48
N LEU A 221 -5.32 -20.25 -11.92
CA LEU A 221 -4.21 -21.20 -11.70
C LEU A 221 -4.45 -22.15 -10.52
N VAL A 222 -5.37 -21.80 -9.61
CA VAL A 222 -5.68 -22.62 -8.40
C VAL A 222 -6.87 -23.53 -8.64
N THR A 223 -7.73 -23.19 -9.61
CA THR A 223 -9.00 -23.91 -9.87
C THR A 223 -8.88 -24.99 -10.96
N HIS A 224 -7.68 -25.18 -11.50
CA HIS A 224 -7.30 -26.20 -12.47
C HIS A 224 -6.22 -27.13 -11.92
#